data_cacef2f756abb66cec7f6b79a571f989
#
_entry.id   cacef2f756abb66cec7f6b79a571f989
#
_cell.length_a   1.000
_cell.length_b   1.000
_cell.length_c   1.000
_cell.angle_alpha   90.00
_cell.angle_beta   90.00
_cell.angle_gamma   90.00
#
_symmetry.space_group_name_H-M   'P 1'
#
loop_
_entity.id
_entity.type
_entity.pdbx_description
1 polymer ?
#
loop_
_entity_poly.entity_id
_entity_poly.type
_entity_poly.pdbx_seq_one_letter_code
_entity_poly.pdbx_strand_id
1 'polypeptide(L)'
;MSDKIEEIKKKEKKPYKKPLITKEQYDGIWNKLFYICLGLSAIGIFYMSRGVSKFRNTLITLNPSYDFSKYSDFLICIPIITIFSLFKFYTQKALVRICEKIMKKSYRFPTNDKDRQLGERYRYKLPEHAFKGTMYTLLTISGYCILKDLNYYPKSLLGKGWLPNMFIKGYPNSFYLEKPPLFDFYYMFCLSYFSCDLIWLLFISDHQTDFINMLLHHICTISLIIFSHLVHYSNVGSIVLILHFITDIFVHLTRFLIQTDVPEIFKNVSGLALVFSFLYIRVYVLGDIIYVLYNYVTWKGVIDWFLLIFLSIIYLMHINWAIMLVQKMFALFMGTSIYDTREYKVKENESKKNSKNI
;
A
#
# COMPACT_ATOMS: atom_id res chain seq x y z
N MET A 1 -49.94 -0.63 -27.75
CA MET A 1 -49.08 -0.69 -26.56
C MET A 1 -47.76 -1.39 -26.84
N SER A 2 -47.75 -2.30 -27.76
CA SER A 2 -46.57 -3.04 -28.30
C SER A 2 -45.58 -2.10 -29.01
N ASP A 3 -46.06 -1.20 -29.85
CA ASP A 3 -45.21 -0.34 -30.70
C ASP A 3 -44.47 0.75 -29.91
N LYS A 4 -45.00 1.18 -28.77
CA LYS A 4 -44.28 2.12 -27.86
C LYS A 4 -43.13 1.47 -27.08
N ILE A 5 -43.17 0.15 -26.91
CA ILE A 5 -42.09 -0.60 -26.23
C ILE A 5 -40.93 -0.86 -27.19
N GLU A 6 -41.19 -1.02 -28.49
CA GLU A 6 -40.12 -1.13 -29.49
C GLU A 6 -39.44 0.20 -29.80
N GLU A 7 -40.18 1.32 -29.76
CA GLU A 7 -39.61 2.66 -29.92
C GLU A 7 -38.70 3.07 -28.74
N ILE A 8 -38.98 2.60 -27.52
CA ILE A 8 -38.10 2.82 -26.35
C ILE A 8 -36.84 1.97 -26.43
N LYS A 9 -36.85 0.81 -27.09
CA LYS A 9 -35.70 -0.03 -27.35
C LYS A 9 -34.79 0.47 -28.47
N LYS A 10 -35.29 1.34 -29.33
CA LYS A 10 -34.55 2.00 -30.43
C LYS A 10 -33.96 3.35 -30.06
N LYS A 11 -34.06 3.83 -28.78
CA LYS A 11 -33.29 4.97 -28.34
C LYS A 11 -31.82 4.61 -28.39
N GLU A 12 -31.23 5.00 -29.49
CA GLU A 12 -29.85 5.11 -29.90
C GLU A 12 -28.87 4.84 -28.76
N LYS A 13 -28.28 3.65 -28.75
CA LYS A 13 -26.97 3.47 -28.17
C LYS A 13 -26.03 4.40 -28.95
N LYS A 14 -25.79 5.63 -28.40
CA LYS A 14 -24.71 6.47 -28.94
C LYS A 14 -23.50 5.59 -29.17
N PRO A 15 -22.87 5.63 -30.34
CA PRO A 15 -21.73 4.79 -30.63
C PRO A 15 -20.70 5.01 -29.53
N TYR A 16 -20.41 3.96 -28.77
CA TYR A 16 -19.41 3.97 -27.73
C TYR A 16 -18.08 4.36 -28.39
N LYS A 17 -17.62 5.60 -28.15
CA LYS A 17 -16.29 6.01 -28.63
C LYS A 17 -15.29 5.01 -28.03
N LYS A 18 -14.67 4.22 -28.90
CA LYS A 18 -13.61 3.29 -28.48
C LYS A 18 -12.61 4.09 -27.65
N PRO A 19 -12.25 3.65 -26.45
CA PRO A 19 -11.24 4.35 -25.67
C PRO A 19 -9.95 4.43 -26.49
N LEU A 20 -9.26 5.57 -26.42
CA LEU A 20 -7.99 5.85 -27.13
C LEU A 20 -6.93 4.76 -26.86
N ILE A 21 -6.99 4.12 -25.71
CA ILE A 21 -6.08 3.04 -25.31
C ILE A 21 -6.94 1.90 -24.79
N THR A 22 -6.71 0.69 -25.31
CA THR A 22 -7.41 -0.50 -24.79
C THR A 22 -6.90 -0.83 -23.37
N LYS A 23 -7.73 -1.53 -22.58
CA LYS A 23 -7.32 -1.96 -21.23
C LYS A 23 -6.04 -2.82 -21.26
N GLU A 24 -5.86 -3.65 -22.26
CA GLU A 24 -4.65 -4.47 -22.42
C GLU A 24 -3.41 -3.64 -22.73
N GLN A 25 -3.55 -2.60 -23.54
CA GLN A 25 -2.47 -1.63 -23.80
C GLN A 25 -2.11 -0.85 -22.55
N TYR A 26 -3.10 -0.40 -21.77
CA TYR A 26 -2.91 0.29 -20.50
C TYR A 26 -2.17 -0.61 -19.49
N ASP A 27 -2.65 -1.82 -19.26
CA ASP A 27 -2.03 -2.80 -18.35
C ASP A 27 -0.60 -3.16 -18.83
N GLY A 28 -0.38 -3.27 -20.15
CA GLY A 28 0.93 -3.54 -20.74
C GLY A 28 1.95 -2.42 -20.52
N ILE A 29 1.54 -1.16 -20.65
CA ILE A 29 2.42 0.01 -20.42
C ILE A 29 2.84 0.06 -18.95
N TRP A 30 1.88 -0.07 -18.02
CA TRP A 30 2.16 -0.02 -16.59
C TRP A 30 3.05 -1.18 -16.14
N ASN A 31 2.82 -2.40 -16.62
CA ASN A 31 3.67 -3.54 -16.29
C ASN A 31 5.11 -3.32 -16.76
N LYS A 32 5.33 -2.85 -17.99
CA LYS A 32 6.68 -2.52 -18.48
C LYS A 32 7.36 -1.44 -17.63
N LEU A 33 6.63 -0.37 -17.29
CA LEU A 33 7.14 0.69 -16.43
C LEU A 33 7.57 0.15 -15.06
N PHE A 34 6.74 -0.71 -14.44
CA PHE A 34 7.06 -1.27 -13.13
C PHE A 34 8.21 -2.27 -13.16
N TYR A 35 8.41 -3.03 -14.23
CA TYR A 35 9.62 -3.85 -14.39
C TYR A 35 10.88 -2.99 -14.52
N ILE A 36 10.81 -1.88 -15.24
CA ILE A 36 11.91 -0.93 -15.32
C ILE A 36 12.21 -0.33 -13.94
N CYS A 37 11.17 0.12 -13.22
CA CYS A 37 11.31 0.65 -11.86
C CYS A 37 11.89 -0.40 -10.90
N LEU A 38 11.53 -1.67 -11.01
CA LEU A 38 12.08 -2.75 -10.20
C LEU A 38 13.60 -2.92 -10.44
N GLY A 39 14.01 -2.93 -11.71
CA GLY A 39 15.44 -2.97 -12.07
C GLY A 39 16.22 -1.76 -11.56
N LEU A 40 15.69 -0.56 -11.75
CA LEU A 40 16.29 0.67 -11.24
C LEU A 40 16.35 0.69 -9.70
N SER A 41 15.34 0.16 -9.02
CA SER A 41 15.34 0.03 -7.57
C SER A 41 16.45 -0.89 -7.08
N ALA A 42 16.68 -2.02 -7.72
CA ALA A 42 17.76 -2.94 -7.36
C ALA A 42 19.13 -2.26 -7.51
N ILE A 43 19.35 -1.56 -8.62
CA ILE A 43 20.58 -0.78 -8.87
C ILE A 43 20.72 0.32 -7.81
N GLY A 44 19.66 1.06 -7.54
CA GLY A 44 19.62 2.13 -6.54
C GLY A 44 20.00 1.63 -5.15
N ILE A 45 19.43 0.50 -4.70
CA ILE A 45 19.74 -0.13 -3.41
C ILE A 45 21.24 -0.51 -3.32
N PHE A 46 21.80 -1.07 -4.40
CA PHE A 46 23.22 -1.41 -4.44
C PHE A 46 24.13 -0.19 -4.27
N TYR A 47 23.89 0.89 -5.00
CA TYR A 47 24.66 2.13 -4.85
C TYR A 47 24.44 2.80 -3.49
N MET A 48 23.20 2.79 -2.99
CA MET A 48 22.88 3.35 -1.68
C MET A 48 23.55 2.62 -0.54
N SER A 49 23.60 1.31 -0.56
CA SER A 49 24.27 0.53 0.50
C SER A 49 25.75 0.94 0.67
N ARG A 50 26.42 1.28 -0.43
CA ARG A 50 27.79 1.82 -0.41
C ARG A 50 27.84 3.29 0.00
N GLY A 51 26.92 4.11 -0.52
CA GLY A 51 26.85 5.56 -0.27
C GLY A 51 26.51 5.87 1.20
N VAL A 52 25.58 5.11 1.80
CA VAL A 52 25.14 5.30 3.18
C VAL A 52 26.28 5.13 4.18
N SER A 53 27.13 4.11 4.03
CA SER A 53 28.26 3.91 4.91
C SER A 53 29.23 5.10 4.89
N LYS A 54 29.55 5.59 3.69
CA LYS A 54 30.41 6.78 3.53
C LYS A 54 29.78 8.03 4.13
N PHE A 55 28.51 8.26 3.84
CA PHE A 55 27.78 9.43 4.34
C PHE A 55 27.59 9.37 5.86
N ARG A 56 27.25 8.22 6.41
CA ARG A 56 27.15 8.00 7.85
C ARG A 56 28.48 8.31 8.57
N ASN A 57 29.62 7.89 8.04
CA ASN A 57 30.93 8.26 8.58
C ASN A 57 31.13 9.78 8.58
N THR A 58 30.71 10.48 7.53
CA THR A 58 30.72 11.94 7.47
C THR A 58 29.86 12.56 8.56
N LEU A 59 28.63 12.06 8.79
CA LEU A 59 27.74 12.51 9.84
C LEU A 59 28.37 12.33 11.24
N ILE A 60 28.96 11.19 11.52
CA ILE A 60 29.64 10.88 12.78
C ILE A 60 30.83 11.85 12.98
N THR A 61 31.61 12.10 11.94
CA THR A 61 32.75 13.02 12.01
C THR A 61 32.33 14.47 12.30
N LEU A 62 31.21 14.91 11.69
CA LEU A 62 30.67 16.25 11.89
C LEU A 62 29.99 16.42 13.25
N ASN A 63 29.48 15.36 13.84
CA ASN A 63 28.71 15.38 15.08
C ASN A 63 29.09 14.24 16.02
N PRO A 64 30.32 14.25 16.57
CA PRO A 64 30.87 13.11 17.33
C PRO A 64 30.16 12.83 18.65
N SER A 65 29.43 13.79 19.20
CA SER A 65 28.66 13.64 20.44
C SER A 65 27.25 13.04 20.25
N TYR A 66 26.83 12.82 19.00
CA TYR A 66 25.50 12.29 18.71
C TYR A 66 25.55 10.77 18.52
N ASP A 67 24.61 10.05 19.18
CA ASP A 67 24.48 8.59 18.98
C ASP A 67 23.66 8.30 17.74
N PHE A 68 24.37 8.01 16.66
CA PHE A 68 23.76 7.70 15.36
C PHE A 68 23.20 6.30 15.33
N SER A 69 22.05 6.11 14.63
CA SER A 69 21.47 4.81 14.35
C SER A 69 22.51 3.81 13.79
N LYS A 70 22.48 2.59 14.27
CA LYS A 70 23.47 1.54 13.93
C LYS A 70 22.82 0.44 13.08
N TYR A 71 23.63 -0.26 12.30
CA TYR A 71 23.14 -1.46 11.60
C TYR A 71 22.65 -2.54 12.57
N SER A 72 23.21 -2.58 13.80
CA SER A 72 22.75 -3.47 14.86
C SER A 72 21.32 -3.22 15.31
N ASP A 73 20.77 -2.02 15.10
CA ASP A 73 19.41 -1.68 15.48
C ASP A 73 18.40 -2.56 14.75
N PHE A 74 18.75 -3.01 13.53
CA PHE A 74 17.91 -3.93 12.77
C PHE A 74 17.85 -5.36 13.30
N LEU A 75 18.75 -5.75 14.21
CA LEU A 75 18.73 -7.09 14.81
C LEU A 75 17.44 -7.34 15.60
N ILE A 76 16.86 -6.30 16.17
CA ILE A 76 15.55 -6.40 16.87
C ILE A 76 14.41 -6.81 15.92
N CYS A 77 14.55 -6.54 14.61
CA CYS A 77 13.54 -6.93 13.64
C CYS A 77 13.43 -8.45 13.48
N ILE A 78 14.49 -9.20 13.67
CA ILE A 78 14.51 -10.66 13.49
C ILE A 78 13.49 -11.37 14.40
N PRO A 79 13.55 -11.22 15.74
CA PRO A 79 12.55 -11.83 16.62
C PRO A 79 11.15 -11.27 16.38
N ILE A 80 11.00 -9.97 16.07
CA ILE A 80 9.69 -9.36 15.80
C ILE A 80 9.07 -9.96 14.53
N ILE A 81 9.83 -10.13 13.43
CA ILE A 81 9.35 -10.79 12.19
C ILE A 81 8.89 -12.21 12.48
N THR A 82 9.65 -12.95 13.29
CA THR A 82 9.30 -14.33 13.68
C THR A 82 7.98 -14.34 14.46
N ILE A 83 7.85 -13.48 15.46
CA ILE A 83 6.62 -13.35 16.27
C ILE A 83 5.43 -12.96 15.37
N PHE A 84 5.60 -11.99 14.48
CA PHE A 84 4.56 -11.58 13.53
C PHE A 84 4.13 -12.71 12.62
N SER A 85 5.08 -13.49 12.08
CA SER A 85 4.79 -14.61 11.19
C SER A 85 3.99 -15.69 11.90
N LEU A 86 4.37 -16.04 13.12
CA LEU A 86 3.62 -17.00 13.95
C LEU A 86 2.24 -16.45 14.32
N PHE A 87 2.18 -15.21 14.80
CA PHE A 87 0.91 -14.56 15.17
C PHE A 87 -0.05 -14.49 13.99
N LYS A 88 0.44 -14.07 12.80
CA LYS A 88 -0.34 -14.05 11.57
C LYS A 88 -0.87 -15.44 11.21
N PHE A 89 -0.01 -16.45 11.23
CA PHE A 89 -0.38 -17.83 10.91
C PHE A 89 -1.49 -18.36 11.84
N TYR A 90 -1.30 -18.28 13.17
CA TYR A 90 -2.26 -18.81 14.12
C TYR A 90 -3.57 -18.01 14.13
N THR A 91 -3.49 -16.67 14.03
CA THR A 91 -4.68 -15.82 14.00
C THR A 91 -5.50 -16.06 12.74
N GLN A 92 -4.88 -16.14 11.57
CA GLN A 92 -5.60 -16.46 10.35
C GLN A 92 -6.25 -17.84 10.42
N LYS A 93 -5.55 -18.86 10.91
CA LYS A 93 -6.10 -20.19 11.11
C LYS A 93 -7.30 -20.21 12.07
N ALA A 94 -7.24 -19.45 13.16
CA ALA A 94 -8.33 -19.31 14.11
C ALA A 94 -9.55 -18.59 13.51
N LEU A 95 -9.30 -17.54 12.71
CA LEU A 95 -10.35 -16.73 12.09
C LEU A 95 -11.07 -17.45 10.94
N VAL A 96 -10.49 -18.47 10.31
CA VAL A 96 -11.11 -19.19 9.18
C VAL A 96 -12.54 -19.63 9.53
N ARG A 97 -12.74 -20.29 10.68
CA ARG A 97 -14.05 -20.79 11.10
C ARG A 97 -15.09 -19.71 11.31
N ILE A 98 -14.67 -18.55 11.82
CA ILE A 98 -15.55 -17.39 12.04
C ILE A 98 -15.88 -16.75 10.68
N CYS A 99 -14.88 -16.53 9.86
CA CYS A 99 -15.02 -15.92 8.54
C CYS A 99 -15.89 -16.76 7.61
N GLU A 100 -15.80 -18.09 7.65
CA GLU A 100 -16.68 -18.98 6.90
C GLU A 100 -18.17 -18.75 7.22
N LYS A 101 -18.50 -18.46 8.47
CA LYS A 101 -19.90 -18.22 8.89
C LYS A 101 -20.47 -16.91 8.34
N ILE A 102 -19.64 -15.89 8.16
CA ILE A 102 -20.04 -14.54 7.69
C ILE A 102 -19.82 -14.32 6.19
N MET A 103 -19.11 -15.24 5.53
CA MET A 103 -18.89 -15.18 4.08
C MET A 103 -20.22 -15.24 3.31
N LYS A 104 -20.29 -14.60 2.15
CA LYS A 104 -21.50 -14.61 1.29
C LYS A 104 -22.10 -15.99 1.15
N LYS A 105 -23.44 -16.07 1.23
CA LYS A 105 -24.19 -17.32 1.14
C LYS A 105 -23.93 -18.08 -0.18
N SER A 106 -23.80 -17.33 -1.30
CA SER A 106 -23.47 -17.94 -2.61
C SER A 106 -22.10 -18.62 -2.63
N TYR A 107 -21.14 -18.13 -1.84
CA TYR A 107 -19.80 -18.72 -1.72
C TYR A 107 -19.74 -19.87 -0.72
N ARG A 108 -20.59 -19.83 0.33
CA ARG A 108 -20.72 -20.95 1.30
C ARG A 108 -21.44 -22.16 0.70
N PHE A 109 -22.47 -21.90 -0.11
CA PHE A 109 -23.32 -22.90 -0.73
C PHE A 109 -23.36 -22.68 -2.24
N PRO A 110 -22.24 -22.99 -2.94
CA PRO A 110 -22.11 -22.68 -4.34
C PRO A 110 -23.03 -23.54 -5.21
N THR A 111 -23.77 -22.89 -6.11
CA THR A 111 -24.61 -23.54 -7.11
C THR A 111 -23.92 -23.75 -8.45
N ASN A 112 -22.78 -23.08 -8.64
CA ASN A 112 -21.98 -23.15 -9.86
C ASN A 112 -20.48 -23.24 -9.55
N ASP A 113 -19.67 -23.67 -10.48
CA ASP A 113 -18.22 -23.86 -10.30
C ASP A 113 -17.48 -22.57 -10.01
N LYS A 114 -17.97 -21.45 -10.54
CA LYS A 114 -17.41 -20.13 -10.29
C LYS A 114 -17.53 -19.73 -8.83
N ASP A 115 -18.72 -19.84 -8.24
CA ASP A 115 -18.96 -19.52 -6.83
C ASP A 115 -18.19 -20.47 -5.91
N ARG A 116 -18.03 -21.75 -6.31
CA ARG A 116 -17.19 -22.72 -5.60
C ARG A 116 -15.73 -22.25 -5.52
N GLN A 117 -15.15 -21.90 -6.66
CA GLN A 117 -13.77 -21.43 -6.74
C GLN A 117 -13.55 -20.15 -5.98
N LEU A 118 -14.50 -19.20 -6.05
CA LEU A 118 -14.45 -17.96 -5.26
C LEU A 118 -14.58 -18.24 -3.75
N GLY A 119 -15.46 -19.16 -3.37
CA GLY A 119 -15.65 -19.61 -1.99
C GLY A 119 -14.38 -20.20 -1.39
N GLU A 120 -13.72 -21.12 -2.11
CA GLU A 120 -12.44 -21.70 -1.69
C GLU A 120 -11.36 -20.63 -1.50
N ARG A 121 -11.28 -19.68 -2.41
CA ARG A 121 -10.32 -18.58 -2.33
C ARG A 121 -10.62 -17.63 -1.16
N TYR A 122 -11.87 -17.21 -0.99
CA TYR A 122 -12.26 -16.25 0.04
C TYR A 122 -12.21 -16.85 1.45
N ARG A 123 -12.26 -18.17 1.58
CA ARG A 123 -12.04 -18.89 2.84
C ARG A 123 -10.71 -18.47 3.50
N TYR A 124 -9.67 -18.21 2.72
CA TYR A 124 -8.36 -17.79 3.21
C TYR A 124 -8.13 -16.29 3.11
N LYS A 125 -8.75 -15.61 2.13
CA LYS A 125 -8.59 -14.17 1.94
C LYS A 125 -9.36 -13.33 2.96
N LEU A 126 -10.52 -13.77 3.39
CA LEU A 126 -11.33 -13.06 4.37
C LEU A 126 -10.62 -12.93 5.73
N PRO A 127 -10.06 -14.00 6.33
CA PRO A 127 -9.20 -13.91 7.51
C PRO A 127 -7.98 -13.01 7.32
N GLU A 128 -7.36 -13.04 6.14
CA GLU A 128 -6.22 -12.18 5.81
C GLU A 128 -6.62 -10.70 5.87
N HIS A 129 -7.77 -10.33 5.28
CA HIS A 129 -8.26 -8.95 5.33
C HIS A 129 -8.64 -8.51 6.74
N ALA A 130 -9.26 -9.37 7.53
CA ALA A 130 -9.57 -9.08 8.94
C ALA A 130 -8.29 -8.84 9.74
N PHE A 131 -7.28 -9.71 9.61
CA PHE A 131 -5.99 -9.57 10.27
C PHE A 131 -5.27 -8.27 9.87
N LYS A 132 -5.12 -8.03 8.56
CA LYS A 132 -4.42 -6.84 8.05
C LYS A 132 -5.14 -5.56 8.45
N GLY A 133 -6.46 -5.50 8.33
CA GLY A 133 -7.24 -4.33 8.75
C GLY A 133 -7.05 -4.01 10.24
N THR A 134 -7.05 -5.03 11.10
CA THR A 134 -6.79 -4.86 12.55
C THR A 134 -5.36 -4.36 12.79
N MET A 135 -4.37 -4.96 12.13
CA MET A 135 -2.96 -4.55 12.29
C MET A 135 -2.72 -3.10 11.84
N TYR A 136 -3.26 -2.71 10.67
CA TYR A 136 -3.13 -1.32 10.21
C TYR A 136 -3.85 -0.32 11.14
N THR A 137 -4.95 -0.71 11.75
CA THR A 137 -5.63 0.11 12.76
C THR A 137 -4.74 0.29 13.99
N LEU A 138 -4.15 -0.77 14.50
CA LEU A 138 -3.23 -0.71 15.66
C LEU A 138 -1.99 0.14 15.33
N LEU A 139 -1.37 -0.05 14.18
CA LEU A 139 -0.21 0.72 13.74
C LEU A 139 -0.56 2.21 13.55
N THR A 140 -1.74 2.53 13.03
CA THR A 140 -2.22 3.91 12.89
C THR A 140 -2.41 4.57 14.25
N ILE A 141 -3.11 3.90 15.18
CA ILE A 141 -3.38 4.44 16.52
C ILE A 141 -2.05 4.65 17.27
N SER A 142 -1.17 3.65 17.27
CA SER A 142 0.14 3.74 17.92
C SER A 142 0.98 4.88 17.35
N GLY A 143 1.06 4.96 16.01
CA GLY A 143 1.79 6.02 15.34
C GLY A 143 1.20 7.40 15.61
N TYR A 144 -0.11 7.56 15.57
CA TYR A 144 -0.78 8.82 15.91
C TYR A 144 -0.49 9.24 17.35
N CYS A 145 -0.58 8.33 18.32
CA CYS A 145 -0.29 8.64 19.73
C CYS A 145 1.15 9.10 19.93
N ILE A 146 2.11 8.55 19.18
CA ILE A 146 3.54 8.92 19.28
C ILE A 146 3.82 10.26 18.57
N LEU A 147 3.17 10.52 17.41
CA LEU A 147 3.57 11.59 16.51
C LEU A 147 2.70 12.85 16.56
N LYS A 148 1.45 12.78 17.05
CA LYS A 148 0.45 13.87 16.95
C LYS A 148 0.89 15.21 17.52
N ASP A 149 1.74 15.20 18.54
CA ASP A 149 2.19 16.41 19.24
C ASP A 149 3.52 16.97 18.70
N LEU A 150 4.12 16.29 17.71
CA LEU A 150 5.36 16.73 17.10
C LEU A 150 5.15 17.95 16.20
N ASN A 151 6.12 18.83 16.19
CA ASN A 151 6.08 20.11 15.48
C ASN A 151 6.03 19.98 13.95
N TYR A 152 6.25 18.79 13.41
CA TYR A 152 6.17 18.49 11.99
C TYR A 152 4.96 17.63 11.60
N TYR A 153 4.21 17.07 12.57
CA TYR A 153 3.04 16.24 12.26
C TYR A 153 1.88 17.13 11.75
N PRO A 154 1.46 16.97 10.47
CA PRO A 154 0.71 18.00 9.77
C PRO A 154 -0.76 18.09 10.19
N LYS A 155 -1.35 19.28 9.98
CA LYS A 155 -2.78 19.52 10.19
C LYS A 155 -3.68 18.65 9.30
N SER A 156 -3.20 18.30 8.09
CA SER A 156 -3.88 17.39 7.16
C SER A 156 -4.09 15.97 7.72
N LEU A 157 -3.34 15.61 8.78
CA LEU A 157 -3.44 14.35 9.52
C LEU A 157 -3.90 14.55 10.98
N LEU A 158 -4.64 15.60 11.25
CA LEU A 158 -5.14 15.95 12.60
C LEU A 158 -4.03 16.33 13.60
N GLY A 159 -2.88 16.77 13.11
CA GLY A 159 -1.79 17.29 13.92
C GLY A 159 -1.85 18.82 14.09
N LYS A 160 -0.81 19.37 14.74
CA LYS A 160 -0.65 20.81 14.92
C LYS A 160 0.62 21.35 14.24
N GLY A 161 1.44 20.46 13.71
CA GLY A 161 2.73 20.77 13.14
C GLY A 161 2.66 21.31 11.71
N TRP A 162 3.83 21.67 11.21
CA TRP A 162 4.03 22.15 9.86
C TRP A 162 5.04 21.23 9.15
N LEU A 163 4.67 20.70 7.97
CA LEU A 163 5.46 19.71 7.23
C LEU A 163 6.95 20.08 7.06
N PRO A 164 7.32 21.30 6.68
CA PRO A 164 8.74 21.66 6.56
C PRO A 164 9.56 21.48 7.83
N ASN A 165 8.95 21.43 9.02
CA ASN A 165 9.66 21.16 10.26
C ASN A 165 10.16 19.72 10.41
N MET A 166 9.77 18.80 9.47
CA MET A 166 10.33 17.45 9.45
C MET A 166 11.81 17.41 9.05
N PHE A 167 12.30 18.49 8.42
CA PHE A 167 13.71 18.63 8.06
C PHE A 167 14.52 19.24 9.20
N ILE A 168 15.71 18.70 9.38
CA ILE A 168 16.64 19.16 10.40
C ILE A 168 17.38 20.40 9.87
N LYS A 169 17.23 21.53 10.56
CA LYS A 169 17.96 22.73 10.20
C LYS A 169 19.48 22.50 10.30
N GLY A 170 20.19 22.86 9.23
CA GLY A 170 21.65 22.72 9.18
C GLY A 170 22.16 21.31 8.88
N TYR A 171 21.28 20.37 8.59
CA TYR A 171 21.68 19.04 8.15
C TYR A 171 22.56 19.10 6.89
N PRO A 172 23.70 18.38 6.81
CA PRO A 172 24.20 17.38 7.76
C PRO A 172 25.12 17.93 8.86
N ASN A 173 25.39 19.23 8.91
CA ASN A 173 26.41 19.85 9.79
C ASN A 173 25.93 20.02 11.24
N SER A 174 24.66 20.21 11.46
CA SER A 174 24.09 20.25 12.81
C SER A 174 22.99 19.21 12.93
N PHE A 175 22.99 18.53 14.07
CA PHE A 175 22.10 17.43 14.33
C PHE A 175 21.37 17.66 15.65
N TYR A 176 20.13 18.04 15.57
CA TYR A 176 19.21 17.98 16.70
C TYR A 176 17.90 17.39 16.22
N LEU A 177 17.63 16.16 16.64
CA LEU A 177 16.38 15.48 16.36
C LEU A 177 15.72 15.14 17.70
N GLU A 178 14.65 15.83 18.02
CA GLU A 178 13.80 15.46 19.12
C GLU A 178 12.95 14.26 18.72
N LYS A 179 13.27 13.10 19.28
CA LYS A 179 12.51 11.88 19.09
C LYS A 179 11.69 11.61 20.35
N PRO A 180 10.36 11.44 20.22
CA PRO A 180 9.54 11.05 21.35
C PRO A 180 9.87 9.64 21.83
N PRO A 181 9.55 9.30 23.07
CA PRO A 181 9.69 7.93 23.57
C PRO A 181 9.00 6.94 22.64
N LEU A 182 9.59 5.74 22.47
CA LEU A 182 9.10 4.67 21.62
C LEU A 182 9.14 4.93 20.11
N PHE A 183 9.62 6.09 19.63
CA PHE A 183 9.65 6.40 18.19
C PHE A 183 10.48 5.37 17.39
N ASP A 184 11.72 5.12 17.81
CA ASP A 184 12.59 4.17 17.10
C ASP A 184 12.07 2.73 17.19
N PHE A 185 11.50 2.35 18.33
CA PHE A 185 10.84 1.04 18.47
C PHE A 185 9.65 0.91 17.52
N TYR A 186 8.77 1.91 17.47
CA TYR A 186 7.64 1.94 16.52
C TYR A 186 8.13 1.82 15.07
N TYR A 187 9.20 2.54 14.74
CA TYR A 187 9.75 2.52 13.38
C TYR A 187 10.30 1.14 12.99
N MET A 188 11.04 0.48 13.89
CA MET A 188 11.52 -0.89 13.70
C MET A 188 10.39 -1.92 13.70
N PHE A 189 9.35 -1.69 14.48
CA PHE A 189 8.15 -2.51 14.48
C PHE A 189 7.42 -2.45 13.12
N CYS A 190 7.29 -1.26 12.54
CA CYS A 190 6.75 -1.08 11.19
C CYS A 190 7.63 -1.77 10.13
N LEU A 191 8.96 -1.63 10.20
CA LEU A 191 9.88 -2.32 9.31
C LEU A 191 9.70 -3.84 9.38
N SER A 192 9.57 -4.37 10.60
CA SER A 192 9.37 -5.81 10.83
C SER A 192 8.04 -6.29 10.24
N TYR A 193 6.98 -5.50 10.37
CA TYR A 193 5.68 -5.82 9.80
C TYR A 193 5.72 -5.88 8.27
N PHE A 194 6.30 -4.86 7.60
CA PHE A 194 6.45 -4.87 6.14
C PHE A 194 7.37 -6.00 5.65
N SER A 195 8.44 -6.30 6.39
CA SER A 195 9.32 -7.41 6.06
C SER A 195 8.61 -8.76 6.17
N CYS A 196 7.81 -8.96 7.23
CA CYS A 196 6.94 -10.13 7.36
C CYS A 196 5.95 -10.24 6.19
N ASP A 197 5.31 -9.14 5.81
CA ASP A 197 4.37 -9.12 4.68
C ASP A 197 5.04 -9.42 3.33
N LEU A 198 6.29 -8.96 3.13
CA LEU A 198 7.10 -9.31 1.96
C LEU A 198 7.43 -10.82 1.93
N ILE A 199 7.84 -11.40 3.06
CA ILE A 199 8.11 -12.84 3.16
C ILE A 199 6.84 -13.65 2.82
N TRP A 200 5.70 -13.25 3.34
CA TRP A 200 4.44 -13.90 3.03
C TRP A 200 4.04 -13.73 1.55
N LEU A 201 4.28 -12.58 0.96
CA LEU A 201 4.03 -12.33 -0.47
C LEU A 201 4.88 -13.25 -1.36
N LEU A 202 6.15 -13.46 -1.00
CA LEU A 202 7.10 -14.23 -1.82
C LEU A 202 6.92 -15.74 -1.70
N PHE A 203 6.62 -16.24 -0.49
CA PHE A 203 6.73 -17.68 -0.20
C PHE A 203 5.42 -18.37 0.17
N ILE A 204 4.40 -17.61 0.60
CA ILE A 204 3.20 -18.20 1.19
C ILE A 204 1.92 -17.81 0.43
N SER A 205 1.83 -16.57 -0.06
CA SER A 205 0.62 -16.09 -0.73
C SER A 205 0.55 -16.58 -2.18
N ASP A 206 -0.66 -16.93 -2.63
CA ASP A 206 -0.90 -17.18 -4.06
C ASP A 206 -0.53 -15.93 -4.87
N HIS A 207 0.18 -16.12 -5.97
CA HIS A 207 0.58 -15.04 -6.86
C HIS A 207 -0.67 -14.36 -7.44
N GLN A 208 -0.83 -13.10 -7.11
CA GLN A 208 -1.93 -12.27 -7.59
C GLN A 208 -1.56 -11.63 -8.94
N THR A 209 -2.55 -11.17 -9.68
CA THR A 209 -2.33 -10.42 -10.94
C THR A 209 -1.48 -9.16 -10.76
N ASP A 210 -1.39 -8.64 -9.52
CA ASP A 210 -0.66 -7.43 -9.15
C ASP A 210 0.68 -7.74 -8.46
N PHE A 211 1.16 -9.00 -8.54
CA PHE A 211 2.35 -9.44 -7.79
C PHE A 211 3.54 -8.51 -7.95
N ILE A 212 3.88 -8.14 -9.18
CA ILE A 212 5.04 -7.25 -9.47
C ILE A 212 4.86 -5.86 -8.83
N ASN A 213 3.65 -5.32 -8.88
CA ASN A 213 3.36 -4.01 -8.28
C ASN A 213 3.52 -4.08 -6.76
N MET A 214 2.99 -5.13 -6.13
CA MET A 214 3.11 -5.33 -4.69
C MET A 214 4.56 -5.59 -4.28
N LEU A 215 5.30 -6.37 -5.07
CA LEU A 215 6.74 -6.63 -4.84
C LEU A 215 7.54 -5.33 -4.89
N LEU A 216 7.36 -4.52 -5.95
CA LEU A 216 8.02 -3.23 -6.09
C LEU A 216 7.67 -2.29 -4.92
N HIS A 217 6.38 -2.23 -4.54
CA HIS A 217 5.93 -1.46 -3.40
C HIS A 217 6.67 -1.86 -2.10
N HIS A 218 6.73 -3.16 -1.79
CA HIS A 218 7.43 -3.64 -0.58
C HIS A 218 8.93 -3.35 -0.63
N ILE A 219 9.58 -3.56 -1.76
CA ILE A 219 11.02 -3.27 -1.93
C ILE A 219 11.28 -1.77 -1.69
N CYS A 220 10.52 -0.89 -2.33
CA CYS A 220 10.68 0.56 -2.15
C CYS A 220 10.40 0.99 -0.71
N THR A 221 9.31 0.50 -0.11
CA THR A 221 8.90 0.85 1.26
C THR A 221 9.96 0.40 2.28
N ILE A 222 10.40 -0.85 2.24
CA ILE A 222 11.41 -1.40 3.15
C ILE A 222 12.72 -0.63 2.99
N SER A 223 13.15 -0.37 1.74
CA SER A 223 14.36 0.41 1.47
C SER A 223 14.27 1.83 2.02
N LEU A 224 13.14 2.51 1.83
CA LEU A 224 12.90 3.84 2.40
C LEU A 224 12.97 3.83 3.92
N ILE A 225 12.39 2.84 4.59
CA ILE A 225 12.44 2.72 6.06
C ILE A 225 13.88 2.51 6.53
N ILE A 226 14.60 1.57 5.95
CA ILE A 226 15.99 1.26 6.33
C ILE A 226 16.90 2.47 6.13
N PHE A 227 16.89 3.04 4.93
CA PHE A 227 17.82 4.14 4.62
C PHE A 227 17.46 5.43 5.34
N SER A 228 16.17 5.77 5.48
CA SER A 228 15.75 6.94 6.26
C SER A 228 16.13 6.81 7.74
N HIS A 229 16.09 5.61 8.32
CA HIS A 229 16.58 5.39 9.68
C HIS A 229 18.08 5.64 9.79
N LEU A 230 18.88 5.07 8.89
CA LEU A 230 20.35 5.19 8.91
C LEU A 230 20.86 6.62 8.68
N VAL A 231 20.12 7.44 7.93
CA VAL A 231 20.50 8.82 7.59
C VAL A 231 19.63 9.88 8.28
N HIS A 232 18.85 9.49 9.29
CA HIS A 232 18.03 10.36 10.12
C HIS A 232 16.91 11.15 9.39
N TYR A 233 16.36 10.57 8.30
CA TYR A 233 15.13 11.02 7.67
C TYR A 233 13.87 10.29 8.19
N SER A 234 13.96 9.66 9.36
CA SER A 234 12.86 8.90 9.96
C SER A 234 11.63 9.76 10.28
N ASN A 235 11.79 11.08 10.47
CA ASN A 235 10.67 12.01 10.60
C ASN A 235 9.78 11.98 9.34
N VAL A 236 10.37 12.09 8.16
CA VAL A 236 9.65 11.98 6.88
C VAL A 236 9.03 10.60 6.74
N GLY A 237 9.84 9.56 7.00
CA GLY A 237 9.40 8.17 6.91
C GLY A 237 8.21 7.86 7.81
N SER A 238 8.18 8.39 9.04
CA SER A 238 7.09 8.15 9.98
C SER A 238 5.75 8.74 9.53
N ILE A 239 5.76 9.94 8.91
CA ILE A 239 4.55 10.53 8.33
C ILE A 239 4.07 9.68 7.16
N VAL A 240 4.98 9.30 6.25
CA VAL A 240 4.65 8.46 5.09
C VAL A 240 4.06 7.11 5.52
N LEU A 241 4.58 6.49 6.57
CA LEU A 241 4.04 5.24 7.12
C LEU A 241 2.60 5.39 7.60
N ILE A 242 2.29 6.44 8.36
CA ILE A 242 0.92 6.68 8.86
C ILE A 242 -0.04 6.91 7.70
N LEU A 243 0.34 7.66 6.66
CA LEU A 243 -0.48 7.84 5.45
C LEU A 243 -0.87 6.49 4.84
N HIS A 244 0.09 5.58 4.77
CA HIS A 244 -0.15 4.25 4.23
C HIS A 244 -1.11 3.46 5.11
N PHE A 245 -0.89 3.43 6.42
CA PHE A 245 -1.73 2.67 7.32
C PHE A 245 -3.18 3.14 7.36
N ILE A 246 -3.43 4.46 7.38
CA ILE A 246 -4.81 5.00 7.38
C ILE A 246 -5.58 4.52 6.15
N THR A 247 -4.99 4.60 4.96
CA THR A 247 -5.67 4.15 3.74
C THR A 247 -5.82 2.65 3.66
N ASP A 248 -4.85 1.89 4.17
CA ASP A 248 -4.90 0.42 4.14
C ASP A 248 -5.99 -0.14 5.06
N ILE A 249 -6.38 0.58 6.12
CA ILE A 249 -7.59 0.24 6.90
C ILE A 249 -8.82 0.18 5.98
N PHE A 250 -9.05 1.23 5.17
CA PHE A 250 -10.19 1.26 4.25
C PHE A 250 -10.09 0.22 3.13
N VAL A 251 -8.88 -0.04 2.62
CA VAL A 251 -8.64 -1.09 1.61
C VAL A 251 -9.09 -2.45 2.15
N HIS A 252 -8.63 -2.82 3.35
CA HIS A 252 -8.93 -4.13 3.92
C HIS A 252 -10.37 -4.23 4.43
N LEU A 253 -10.91 -3.16 5.00
CA LEU A 253 -12.32 -3.09 5.40
C LEU A 253 -13.25 -3.29 4.19
N THR A 254 -13.02 -2.57 3.10
CA THR A 254 -13.84 -2.68 1.89
C THR A 254 -13.75 -4.08 1.28
N ARG A 255 -12.55 -4.64 1.18
CA ARG A 255 -12.35 -6.01 0.67
C ARG A 255 -13.03 -7.06 1.57
N PHE A 256 -12.98 -6.87 2.89
CA PHE A 256 -13.66 -7.74 3.85
C PHE A 256 -15.18 -7.67 3.66
N LEU A 257 -15.77 -6.46 3.63
CA LEU A 257 -17.22 -6.28 3.49
C LEU A 257 -17.77 -6.82 2.17
N ILE A 258 -17.05 -6.65 1.05
CA ILE A 258 -17.47 -7.15 -0.27
C ILE A 258 -17.61 -8.68 -0.27
N GLN A 259 -16.83 -9.40 0.54
CA GLN A 259 -16.82 -10.86 0.63
C GLN A 259 -17.85 -11.43 1.62
N THR A 260 -18.55 -10.56 2.38
CA THR A 260 -19.50 -10.95 3.43
C THR A 260 -20.96 -10.69 3.04
N ASP A 261 -21.90 -11.27 3.79
CA ASP A 261 -23.36 -11.11 3.61
C ASP A 261 -23.92 -9.81 4.25
N VAL A 262 -23.09 -8.79 4.41
CA VAL A 262 -23.58 -7.49 4.91
C VAL A 262 -24.42 -6.77 3.83
N PRO A 263 -25.38 -5.90 4.23
CA PRO A 263 -26.16 -5.09 3.29
C PRO A 263 -25.29 -4.29 2.32
N GLU A 264 -25.71 -4.15 1.06
CA GLU A 264 -24.96 -3.47 0.00
C GLU A 264 -24.63 -2.01 0.36
N ILE A 265 -25.44 -1.35 1.18
CA ILE A 265 -25.18 0.02 1.63
C ILE A 265 -23.82 0.14 2.34
N PHE A 266 -23.47 -0.81 3.22
CA PHE A 266 -22.19 -0.79 3.93
C PHE A 266 -21.01 -1.03 2.98
N LYS A 267 -21.17 -1.87 1.96
CA LYS A 267 -20.16 -2.10 0.92
C LYS A 267 -19.93 -0.84 0.10
N ASN A 268 -21.01 -0.17 -0.30
CA ASN A 268 -20.94 1.05 -1.09
C ASN A 268 -20.33 2.21 -0.29
N VAL A 269 -20.76 2.40 0.95
CA VAL A 269 -20.20 3.43 1.85
C VAL A 269 -18.71 3.18 2.09
N SER A 270 -18.31 1.93 2.37
CA SER A 270 -16.89 1.61 2.57
C SER A 270 -16.07 1.80 1.28
N GLY A 271 -16.64 1.48 0.11
CA GLY A 271 -16.01 1.72 -1.18
C GLY A 271 -15.81 3.22 -1.48
N LEU A 272 -16.81 4.06 -1.20
CA LEU A 272 -16.68 5.50 -1.32
C LEU A 272 -15.65 6.06 -0.34
N ALA A 273 -15.69 5.65 0.92
CA ALA A 273 -14.71 6.06 1.93
C ALA A 273 -13.27 5.67 1.51
N LEU A 274 -13.10 4.48 0.91
CA LEU A 274 -11.82 4.05 0.34
C LEU A 274 -11.35 5.01 -0.77
N VAL A 275 -12.21 5.33 -1.74
CA VAL A 275 -11.82 6.21 -2.86
C VAL A 275 -11.45 7.60 -2.35
N PHE A 276 -12.28 8.22 -1.50
CA PHE A 276 -11.99 9.56 -0.98
C PHE A 276 -10.74 9.59 -0.10
N SER A 277 -10.59 8.63 0.83
CA SER A 277 -9.40 8.55 1.67
C SER A 277 -8.13 8.32 0.84
N PHE A 278 -8.20 7.49 -0.20
CA PHE A 278 -7.07 7.22 -1.08
C PHE A 278 -6.65 8.46 -1.88
N LEU A 279 -7.60 9.17 -2.50
CA LEU A 279 -7.33 10.40 -3.25
C LEU A 279 -6.77 11.49 -2.35
N TYR A 280 -7.37 11.69 -1.16
CA TYR A 280 -6.91 12.72 -0.24
C TYR A 280 -5.54 12.39 0.35
N ILE A 281 -5.37 11.18 0.90
CA ILE A 281 -4.17 10.84 1.68
C ILE A 281 -3.01 10.44 0.76
N ARG A 282 -3.23 9.49 -0.17
CA ARG A 282 -2.14 8.93 -1.00
C ARG A 282 -1.84 9.72 -2.27
N VAL A 283 -2.77 10.57 -2.73
CA VAL A 283 -2.49 11.42 -3.90
C VAL A 283 -2.19 12.84 -3.44
N TYR A 284 -3.10 13.50 -2.73
CA TYR A 284 -2.93 14.90 -2.36
C TYR A 284 -1.86 15.08 -1.25
N VAL A 285 -2.04 14.47 -0.06
CA VAL A 285 -1.11 14.70 1.07
C VAL A 285 0.29 14.15 0.80
N LEU A 286 0.40 12.97 0.18
CA LEU A 286 1.72 12.43 -0.20
C LEU A 286 2.39 13.28 -1.29
N GLY A 287 1.62 13.81 -2.24
CA GLY A 287 2.11 14.75 -3.23
C GLY A 287 2.67 16.03 -2.60
N ASP A 288 1.98 16.57 -1.58
CA ASP A 288 2.46 17.71 -0.80
C ASP A 288 3.77 17.40 -0.05
N ILE A 289 3.89 16.22 0.54
CA ILE A 289 5.15 15.77 1.16
C ILE A 289 6.30 15.73 0.15
N ILE A 290 6.08 15.17 -1.05
CA ILE A 290 7.09 15.12 -2.09
C ILE A 290 7.48 16.53 -2.54
N TYR A 291 6.51 17.43 -2.71
CA TYR A 291 6.74 18.83 -3.05
C TYR A 291 7.57 19.53 -1.97
N VAL A 292 7.21 19.36 -0.70
CA VAL A 292 7.96 19.90 0.45
C VAL A 292 9.37 19.31 0.50
N LEU A 293 9.53 18.00 0.32
CA LEU A 293 10.83 17.34 0.25
C LEU A 293 11.72 17.94 -0.83
N TYR A 294 11.19 18.12 -2.03
CA TYR A 294 11.94 18.70 -3.14
C TYR A 294 12.41 20.13 -2.89
N ASN A 295 11.55 20.97 -2.29
CA ASN A 295 11.82 22.39 -2.10
C ASN A 295 12.64 22.72 -0.85
N TYR A 296 12.48 21.95 0.24
CA TYR A 296 13.05 22.28 1.55
C TYR A 296 14.30 21.48 1.92
N VAL A 297 14.64 20.42 1.17
CA VAL A 297 15.91 19.73 1.36
C VAL A 297 17.07 20.64 0.98
N THR A 298 17.90 20.98 1.98
CA THR A 298 19.04 21.88 1.80
C THR A 298 20.26 21.19 1.23
N TRP A 299 20.43 19.91 1.51
CA TRP A 299 21.54 19.10 1.01
C TRP A 299 21.02 18.14 -0.08
N LYS A 300 21.40 18.42 -1.32
CA LYS A 300 20.97 17.62 -2.50
C LYS A 300 22.04 16.61 -2.89
N GLY A 301 22.36 15.70 -1.96
CA GLY A 301 23.28 14.59 -2.20
C GLY A 301 22.60 13.38 -2.85
N VAL A 302 23.41 12.36 -3.14
CA VAL A 302 22.92 11.11 -3.73
C VAL A 302 21.81 10.46 -2.89
N ILE A 303 21.89 10.60 -1.58
CA ILE A 303 20.91 10.04 -0.63
C ILE A 303 19.56 10.73 -0.74
N ASP A 304 19.54 12.07 -0.81
CA ASP A 304 18.30 12.84 -0.96
C ASP A 304 17.60 12.48 -2.27
N TRP A 305 18.35 12.38 -3.36
CA TRP A 305 17.82 11.97 -4.65
C TRP A 305 17.28 10.53 -4.61
N PHE A 306 17.99 9.62 -3.94
CA PHE A 306 17.51 8.25 -3.77
C PHE A 306 16.17 8.21 -3.04
N LEU A 307 16.07 8.87 -1.88
CA LEU A 307 14.82 8.90 -1.09
C LEU A 307 13.69 9.53 -1.90
N LEU A 308 13.96 10.62 -2.62
CA LEU A 308 13.00 11.28 -3.49
C LEU A 308 12.53 10.38 -4.63
N ILE A 309 13.45 9.70 -5.32
CA ILE A 309 13.12 8.80 -6.43
C ILE A 309 12.27 7.63 -5.95
N PHE A 310 12.66 6.98 -4.86
CA PHE A 310 11.90 5.84 -4.32
C PHE A 310 10.50 6.25 -3.85
N LEU A 311 10.39 7.40 -3.21
CA LEU A 311 9.09 7.95 -2.81
C LEU A 311 8.25 8.31 -4.04
N SER A 312 8.86 8.83 -5.11
CA SER A 312 8.19 9.13 -6.37
C SER A 312 7.72 7.88 -7.10
N ILE A 313 8.47 6.78 -7.04
CA ILE A 313 8.04 5.48 -7.58
C ILE A 313 6.77 5.00 -6.85
N ILE A 314 6.76 5.06 -5.51
CA ILE A 314 5.57 4.71 -4.73
C ILE A 314 4.39 5.63 -5.10
N TYR A 315 4.63 6.92 -5.27
CA TYR A 315 3.60 7.88 -5.66
C TYR A 315 3.00 7.57 -7.04
N LEU A 316 3.81 7.23 -8.03
CA LEU A 316 3.34 6.79 -9.35
C LEU A 316 2.46 5.53 -9.26
N MET A 317 2.82 4.59 -8.40
CA MET A 317 1.99 3.41 -8.15
C MET A 317 0.65 3.80 -7.52
N HIS A 318 0.63 4.75 -6.60
CA HIS A 318 -0.60 5.26 -5.99
C HIS A 318 -1.48 5.97 -7.02
N ILE A 319 -0.92 6.76 -7.94
CA ILE A 319 -1.68 7.36 -9.04
C ILE A 319 -2.34 6.28 -9.89
N ASN A 320 -1.61 5.22 -10.26
CA ASN A 320 -2.17 4.11 -11.00
C ASN A 320 -3.34 3.43 -10.25
N TRP A 321 -3.17 3.16 -8.95
CA TRP A 321 -4.24 2.59 -8.14
C TRP A 321 -5.43 3.53 -7.96
N ALA A 322 -5.19 4.84 -7.82
CA ALA A 322 -6.24 5.87 -7.75
C ALA A 322 -7.10 5.86 -9.02
N ILE A 323 -6.49 5.83 -10.20
CA ILE A 323 -7.19 5.75 -11.48
C ILE A 323 -8.09 4.51 -11.53
N MET A 324 -7.57 3.35 -11.12
CA MET A 324 -8.35 2.11 -11.08
C MET A 324 -9.50 2.16 -10.06
N LEU A 325 -9.31 2.81 -8.91
CA LEU A 325 -10.37 2.98 -7.90
C LEU A 325 -11.47 3.90 -8.40
N VAL A 326 -11.11 5.02 -9.03
CA VAL A 326 -12.07 5.97 -9.63
C VAL A 326 -12.86 5.29 -10.76
N GLN A 327 -12.21 4.52 -11.64
CA GLN A 327 -12.90 3.76 -12.68
C GLN A 327 -13.91 2.77 -12.10
N LYS A 328 -13.57 2.08 -11.00
CA LYS A 328 -14.51 1.16 -10.31
C LYS A 328 -15.67 1.91 -9.68
N MET A 329 -15.42 3.09 -9.11
CA MET A 329 -16.46 3.93 -8.55
C MET A 329 -17.46 4.38 -9.65
N PHE A 330 -16.98 4.83 -10.81
CA PHE A 330 -17.84 5.16 -11.94
C PHE A 330 -18.65 3.96 -12.44
N ALA A 331 -18.04 2.77 -12.52
CA ALA A 331 -18.74 1.56 -12.89
C ALA A 331 -19.87 1.23 -11.92
N LEU A 332 -19.69 1.47 -10.61
CA LEU A 332 -20.74 1.32 -9.60
C LEU A 332 -21.89 2.28 -9.82
N PHE A 333 -21.63 3.57 -10.09
CA PHE A 333 -22.67 4.56 -10.36
C PHE A 333 -23.44 4.26 -11.65
N MET A 334 -22.82 3.59 -12.61
CA MET A 334 -23.46 3.13 -13.85
C MET A 334 -24.25 1.82 -13.68
N GLY A 335 -24.45 1.35 -12.45
CA GLY A 335 -25.26 0.17 -12.11
C GLY A 335 -24.56 -1.16 -12.35
N THR A 336 -23.24 -1.17 -12.57
CA THR A 336 -22.47 -2.39 -12.61
C THR A 336 -22.00 -2.75 -11.20
N SER A 337 -22.23 -4.01 -10.77
CA SER A 337 -21.80 -4.47 -9.46
C SER A 337 -20.27 -4.39 -9.30
N ILE A 338 -19.80 -3.99 -8.10
CA ILE A 338 -18.37 -4.01 -7.77
C ILE A 338 -17.95 -5.49 -7.59
N TYR A 339 -17.59 -6.13 -8.69
CA TYR A 339 -16.88 -7.40 -8.62
C TYR A 339 -15.37 -7.15 -8.74
N ASP A 340 -14.58 -7.91 -8.02
CA ASP A 340 -13.12 -7.85 -8.18
C ASP A 340 -12.73 -8.47 -9.55
N THR A 341 -12.80 -7.62 -10.58
CA THR A 341 -12.54 -8.02 -11.97
C THR A 341 -11.14 -8.58 -12.21
N ARG A 342 -10.19 -8.37 -11.27
CA ARG A 342 -8.83 -8.87 -11.37
C ARG A 342 -8.74 -10.37 -11.10
N GLU A 343 -9.57 -10.87 -10.21
CA GLU A 343 -9.61 -12.28 -9.82
C GLU A 343 -10.18 -13.17 -10.92
N TYR A 344 -10.96 -12.61 -11.82
CA TYR A 344 -11.56 -13.32 -12.95
C TYR A 344 -10.60 -13.64 -14.08
N LYS A 345 -9.64 -12.75 -14.38
CA LYS A 345 -8.78 -12.88 -15.57
C LYS A 345 -7.80 -14.05 -15.49
N VAL A 346 -7.33 -14.41 -14.30
CA VAL A 346 -6.36 -15.52 -14.17
C VAL A 346 -6.97 -16.83 -14.61
N LYS A 347 -8.20 -17.12 -14.18
CA LYS A 347 -8.86 -18.40 -14.48
C LYS A 347 -9.46 -18.47 -15.88
N GLU A 348 -9.91 -17.37 -16.47
CA GLU A 348 -10.33 -17.33 -17.86
C GLU A 348 -9.14 -17.59 -18.80
N ASN A 349 -7.95 -17.10 -18.47
CA ASN A 349 -6.74 -17.37 -19.23
C ASN A 349 -6.22 -18.81 -19.03
N GLU A 350 -6.35 -19.37 -17.84
CA GLU A 350 -6.01 -20.77 -17.56
C GLU A 350 -6.98 -21.73 -18.26
N SER A 351 -8.28 -21.46 -18.24
CA SER A 351 -9.27 -22.27 -18.96
C SER A 351 -9.09 -22.20 -20.47
N LYS A 352 -8.75 -21.03 -21.04
CA LYS A 352 -8.41 -20.86 -22.46
C LYS A 352 -7.09 -21.54 -22.85
N LYS A 353 -6.15 -21.65 -21.91
CA LYS A 353 -4.88 -22.37 -22.12
C LYS A 353 -5.09 -23.87 -22.10
N ASN A 354 -5.92 -24.37 -21.20
CA ASN A 354 -6.25 -25.80 -21.10
C ASN A 354 -7.16 -26.27 -22.26
N SER A 355 -8.06 -25.43 -22.77
CA SER A 355 -8.88 -25.74 -23.96
C SER A 355 -8.12 -25.67 -25.28
N LYS A 356 -6.92 -25.11 -25.33
CA LYS A 356 -6.04 -25.12 -26.51
C LYS A 356 -5.05 -26.29 -26.52
N ASN A 357 -4.96 -27.03 -25.42
CA ASN A 357 -4.08 -28.18 -25.26
C ASN A 357 -4.86 -29.53 -25.30
N ILE A 358 -6.15 -29.49 -25.61
CA ILE A 358 -7.03 -30.62 -25.95
C ILE A 358 -7.40 -30.53 -27.44
#